data_f6ba2acbae734afaa97f3da8077cca3e
#
_entry.id   f6ba2acbae734afaa97f3da8077cca3e
#
_cell.length_a   1.000
_cell.length_b   1.000
_cell.length_c   1.000
_cell.angle_alpha   90.00
_cell.angle_beta   90.00
_cell.angle_gamma   90.00
#
_symmetry.space_group_name_H-M   'P 1'
#
loop_
_entity.id
_entity.type
_entity.pdbx_description
1 polymer ?
#
loop_
_entity_poly.entity_id
_entity_poly.type
_entity_poly.pdbx_seq_one_letter_code
_entity_poly.pdbx_strand_id
1 'polypeptide(L)'
;MKKYNLIYEFNGYKPVIHPSAYVHKEATIIGNVIIGKDVYIGPGASLRGDWGKITIEDGCNVQDNCIVHIFPGKDVLLKKNAHIGHGAIIHGANIGSNSLIGMNAVVMDDAKIGD
;
A
#
# COMPACT_ATOMS: atom_id res chain seq x y z
N MET A 1 22.32 -1.82 6.65
CA MET A 1 21.79 -1.96 5.29
C MET A 1 20.44 -2.64 5.33
N LYS A 2 19.45 -2.01 4.76
CA LYS A 2 18.13 -2.62 4.65
C LYS A 2 18.12 -3.67 3.56
N LYS A 3 17.55 -4.83 3.86
CA LYS A 3 17.32 -5.86 2.86
C LYS A 3 15.83 -6.08 2.73
N TYR A 4 15.34 -5.89 1.52
CA TYR A 4 13.95 -6.19 1.18
C TYR A 4 13.95 -7.54 0.49
N ASN A 5 13.50 -8.58 1.17
CA ASN A 5 13.56 -9.93 0.65
C ASN A 5 12.39 -10.26 -0.28
N LEU A 6 11.29 -9.48 -0.18
CA LEU A 6 10.04 -9.77 -0.88
C LEU A 6 9.60 -8.59 -1.75
N ILE A 7 10.56 -7.94 -2.40
CA ILE A 7 10.32 -6.86 -3.34
C ILE A 7 10.54 -7.42 -4.75
N TYR A 8 9.50 -7.37 -5.57
CA TYR A 8 9.52 -7.98 -6.90
C TYR A 8 9.18 -6.99 -7.99
N GLU A 9 9.94 -7.06 -9.08
CA GLU A 9 9.59 -6.37 -10.32
C GLU A 9 8.49 -7.16 -11.04
N PHE A 10 7.56 -6.46 -11.69
CA PHE A 10 6.54 -7.09 -12.50
C PHE A 10 6.30 -6.26 -13.76
N ASN A 11 6.40 -6.85 -14.94
CA ASN A 11 6.18 -6.20 -16.23
C ASN A 11 7.00 -4.91 -16.43
N GLY A 12 8.24 -4.90 -15.95
CA GLY A 12 9.12 -3.75 -16.05
C GLY A 12 8.92 -2.71 -14.97
N TYR A 13 7.94 -2.87 -14.08
CA TYR A 13 7.73 -1.98 -12.95
C TYR A 13 8.44 -2.50 -11.71
N LYS A 14 9.32 -1.68 -11.16
CA LYS A 14 9.96 -1.93 -9.87
C LYS A 14 9.31 -1.05 -8.82
N PRO A 15 9.02 -1.57 -7.64
CA PRO A 15 8.55 -0.71 -6.55
C PRO A 15 9.55 0.42 -6.27
N VAL A 16 9.01 1.62 -6.08
CA VAL A 16 9.79 2.80 -5.73
C VAL A 16 9.51 3.11 -4.26
N ILE A 17 10.54 2.97 -3.43
CA ILE A 17 10.40 3.10 -1.98
C ILE A 17 11.29 4.24 -1.52
N HIS A 18 10.69 5.28 -0.90
CA HIS A 18 11.49 6.40 -0.39
C HIS A 18 12.44 5.90 0.70
N PRO A 19 13.68 6.40 0.74
CA PRO A 19 14.68 5.92 1.73
C PRO A 19 14.24 6.05 3.17
N SER A 20 13.36 7.00 3.50
CA SER A 20 12.87 7.17 4.87
C SER A 20 11.72 6.25 5.23
N ALA A 21 11.16 5.53 4.26
CA ALA A 21 10.09 4.59 4.54
C ALA A 21 10.62 3.34 5.25
N TYR A 22 9.80 2.78 6.13
CA TYR A 22 10.11 1.51 6.75
C TYR A 22 9.22 0.43 6.15
N VAL A 23 9.83 -0.54 5.48
CA VAL A 23 9.13 -1.70 4.95
C VAL A 23 9.63 -2.93 5.69
N HIS A 24 8.74 -3.59 6.43
CA HIS A 24 9.13 -4.78 7.17
C HIS A 24 9.62 -5.87 6.20
N LYS A 25 10.64 -6.61 6.59
CA LYS A 25 11.25 -7.62 5.72
C LYS A 25 10.28 -8.71 5.28
N GLU A 26 9.18 -8.90 6.01
CA GLU A 26 8.15 -9.86 5.68
C GLU A 26 6.93 -9.25 5.00
N ALA A 27 7.02 -8.00 4.57
CA ALA A 27 6.03 -7.40 3.69
C ALA A 27 6.37 -7.75 2.23
N THR A 28 5.35 -8.04 1.44
CA THR A 28 5.51 -8.36 0.01
C THR A 28 5.09 -7.17 -0.81
N ILE A 29 5.96 -6.69 -1.71
CA ILE A 29 5.67 -5.55 -2.57
C ILE A 29 6.00 -5.92 -4.00
N ILE A 30 5.02 -5.84 -4.89
CA ILE A 30 5.15 -6.32 -6.26
C ILE A 30 4.76 -5.22 -7.23
N GLY A 31 5.64 -4.93 -8.18
CA GLY A 31 5.30 -4.17 -9.38
C GLY A 31 5.18 -2.68 -9.18
N ASN A 32 4.13 -2.10 -9.74
CA ASN A 32 3.94 -0.65 -9.83
C ASN A 32 3.42 -0.08 -8.51
N VAL A 33 4.31 0.04 -7.54
CA VAL A 33 4.00 0.55 -6.20
C VAL A 33 4.95 1.69 -5.89
N ILE A 34 4.40 2.83 -5.47
CA ILE A 34 5.18 4.00 -5.07
C ILE A 34 4.90 4.27 -3.59
N ILE A 35 5.96 4.25 -2.79
CA ILE A 35 5.88 4.42 -1.33
C ILE A 35 6.63 5.70 -0.96
N GLY A 36 5.92 6.64 -0.37
CA GLY A 36 6.44 7.96 -0.03
C GLY A 36 7.24 8.03 1.27
N LYS A 37 7.52 9.25 1.70
CA LYS A 37 8.34 9.52 2.90
C LYS A 37 7.65 9.05 4.16
N ASP A 38 8.45 8.50 5.07
CA ASP A 38 7.99 8.17 6.43
C ASP A 38 6.78 7.25 6.45
N VAL A 39 6.61 6.46 5.40
CA VAL A 39 5.56 5.45 5.33
C VAL A 39 6.02 4.21 6.10
N TYR A 40 5.09 3.58 6.80
CA TYR A 40 5.32 2.31 7.48
C TYR A 40 4.51 1.20 6.81
N ILE A 41 5.19 0.11 6.44
CA ILE A 41 4.55 -1.09 5.92
C ILE A 41 4.90 -2.25 6.86
N GLY A 42 3.88 -2.83 7.48
CA GLY A 42 4.05 -3.84 8.52
C GLY A 42 4.26 -5.26 8.00
N PRO A 43 4.60 -6.19 8.91
CA PRO A 43 4.84 -7.58 8.54
C PRO A 43 3.60 -8.24 7.97
N GLY A 44 3.79 -9.04 6.93
CA GLY A 44 2.71 -9.76 6.28
C GLY A 44 1.82 -8.91 5.38
N ALA A 45 2.04 -7.61 5.29
CA ALA A 45 1.30 -6.77 4.33
C ALA A 45 1.68 -7.17 2.92
N SER A 46 0.70 -7.15 2.01
CA SER A 46 0.89 -7.54 0.61
C SER A 46 0.38 -6.41 -0.29
N LEU A 47 1.30 -5.75 -0.98
CA LEU A 47 0.99 -4.65 -1.91
C LEU A 47 1.28 -5.14 -3.31
N ARG A 48 0.24 -5.42 -4.07
CA ARG A 48 0.39 -5.99 -5.41
C ARG A 48 -0.02 -4.98 -6.48
N GLY A 49 0.96 -4.25 -7.00
CA GLY A 49 0.81 -3.36 -8.15
C GLY A 49 1.03 -4.10 -9.46
N ASP A 50 0.47 -5.27 -9.60
CA ASP A 50 0.65 -6.12 -10.77
C ASP A 50 -0.44 -5.93 -11.82
N TRP A 51 -1.62 -5.46 -11.46
CA TRP A 51 -2.70 -5.14 -12.39
C TRP A 51 -2.96 -3.65 -12.53
N GLY A 52 -2.43 -2.83 -11.65
CA GLY A 52 -2.56 -1.39 -11.67
C GLY A 52 -1.57 -0.77 -10.73
N LYS A 53 -1.65 0.54 -10.54
CA LYS A 53 -0.69 1.29 -9.74
C LYS A 53 -1.20 1.48 -8.31
N ILE A 54 -0.31 1.31 -7.35
CA ILE A 54 -0.56 1.64 -5.95
C ILE A 54 0.32 2.82 -5.59
N THR A 55 -0.28 3.92 -5.14
CA THR A 55 0.44 5.08 -4.65
C THR A 55 0.13 5.26 -3.17
N ILE A 56 1.17 5.28 -2.36
CA ILE A 56 1.08 5.48 -0.92
C ILE A 56 1.82 6.77 -0.59
N GLU A 57 1.06 7.80 -0.26
CA GLU A 57 1.64 9.12 0.00
C GLU A 57 2.29 9.19 1.37
N ASP A 58 3.00 10.29 1.62
CA ASP A 58 3.83 10.45 2.80
C ASP A 58 3.05 10.24 4.10
N GLY A 59 3.72 9.62 5.07
CA GLY A 59 3.20 9.47 6.42
C GLY A 59 2.14 8.41 6.61
N CYS A 60 1.77 7.68 5.56
CA CYS A 60 0.80 6.59 5.68
C CYS A 60 1.36 5.42 6.48
N ASN A 61 0.48 4.60 7.04
CA ASN A 61 0.87 3.28 7.50
C ASN A 61 -0.07 2.22 6.95
N VAL A 62 0.50 1.11 6.57
CA VAL A 62 -0.21 -0.09 6.14
C VAL A 62 0.21 -1.17 7.12
N GLN A 63 -0.70 -1.55 7.98
CA GLN A 63 -0.36 -2.38 9.12
C GLN A 63 -0.31 -3.85 8.76
N ASP A 64 -0.10 -4.69 9.76
CA ASP A 64 0.15 -6.11 9.59
C ASP A 64 -0.96 -6.80 8.79
N ASN A 65 -0.57 -7.66 7.87
CA ASN A 65 -1.46 -8.54 7.11
C ASN A 65 -2.49 -7.83 6.25
N CYS A 66 -2.30 -6.55 5.96
CA CYS A 66 -3.16 -5.84 5.02
C CYS A 66 -2.91 -6.34 3.60
N ILE A 67 -3.95 -6.25 2.76
CA ILE A 67 -3.85 -6.56 1.34
C ILE A 67 -4.27 -5.34 0.56
N VAL A 68 -3.42 -4.91 -0.39
CA VAL A 68 -3.73 -3.80 -1.30
C VAL A 68 -3.57 -4.31 -2.72
N HIS A 69 -4.65 -4.23 -3.49
CA HIS A 69 -4.69 -4.75 -4.85
C HIS A 69 -5.67 -3.95 -5.71
N ILE A 70 -5.66 -4.19 -7.03
CA ILE A 70 -6.54 -3.50 -7.98
C ILE A 70 -6.87 -4.42 -9.16
N PHE A 71 -7.99 -4.14 -9.83
CA PHE A 71 -8.27 -4.69 -11.15
C PHE A 71 -7.51 -3.91 -12.23
N PRO A 72 -7.30 -4.52 -13.42
CA PRO A 72 -6.63 -3.82 -14.52
C PRO A 72 -7.35 -2.52 -14.88
N GLY A 73 -6.55 -1.48 -15.17
CA GLY A 73 -7.07 -0.18 -15.57
C GLY A 73 -7.52 0.71 -14.42
N LYS A 74 -7.30 0.28 -13.18
CA LYS A 74 -7.63 1.07 -11.98
C LYS A 74 -6.39 1.26 -11.12
N ASP A 75 -6.47 2.20 -10.19
CA ASP A 75 -5.37 2.51 -9.27
C ASP A 75 -5.87 2.53 -7.84
N VAL A 76 -4.95 2.36 -6.91
CA VAL A 76 -5.18 2.62 -5.48
C VAL A 76 -4.38 3.85 -5.10
N LEU A 77 -5.02 4.74 -4.35
CA LEU A 77 -4.35 5.91 -3.79
C LEU A 77 -4.63 5.97 -2.29
N LEU A 78 -3.55 5.94 -1.51
CA LEU A 78 -3.61 6.25 -0.07
C LEU A 78 -3.04 7.66 0.09
N LYS A 79 -3.87 8.61 0.47
CA LYS A 79 -3.43 9.99 0.65
C LYS A 79 -2.70 10.17 1.96
N LYS A 80 -2.03 11.31 2.12
CA LYS A 80 -1.12 11.58 3.23
C LYS A 80 -1.71 11.21 4.58
N ASN A 81 -0.92 10.52 5.38
CA ASN A 81 -1.26 10.15 6.75
C ASN A 81 -2.48 9.24 6.86
N ALA A 82 -2.83 8.52 5.81
CA ALA A 82 -3.87 7.50 5.91
C ALA A 82 -3.34 6.31 6.73
N HIS A 83 -4.21 5.76 7.57
CA HIS A 83 -3.88 4.63 8.44
C HIS A 83 -4.73 3.44 8.03
N ILE A 84 -4.07 2.35 7.64
CA ILE A 84 -4.77 1.13 7.23
C ILE A 84 -4.57 0.10 8.34
N GLY A 85 -5.63 -0.19 9.08
CA GLY A 85 -5.58 -1.06 10.25
C GLY A 85 -5.29 -2.51 9.90
N HIS A 86 -4.84 -3.26 10.91
CA HIS A 86 -4.41 -4.66 10.75
C HIS A 86 -5.45 -5.49 10.00
N GLY A 87 -5.01 -6.24 9.01
CA GLY A 87 -5.85 -7.17 8.27
C GLY A 87 -6.84 -6.54 7.31
N ALA A 88 -6.85 -5.23 7.14
CA ALA A 88 -7.77 -4.58 6.21
C ALA A 88 -7.40 -4.90 4.77
N ILE A 89 -8.41 -4.90 3.90
CA ILE A 89 -8.24 -5.13 2.46
C ILE A 89 -8.67 -3.87 1.74
N ILE A 90 -7.76 -3.28 0.97
CA ILE A 90 -8.02 -2.13 0.11
C ILE A 90 -7.92 -2.61 -1.33
N HIS A 91 -9.01 -2.56 -2.06
CA HIS A 91 -9.03 -3.03 -3.43
C HIS A 91 -9.60 -1.96 -4.35
N GLY A 92 -8.74 -1.36 -5.19
CA GLY A 92 -9.15 -0.38 -6.19
C GLY A 92 -9.81 0.88 -5.64
N ALA A 93 -9.46 1.31 -4.43
CA ALA A 93 -10.13 2.41 -3.73
C ALA A 93 -9.18 3.58 -3.50
N ASN A 94 -9.75 4.75 -3.25
CA ASN A 94 -9.03 5.95 -2.83
C ASN A 94 -9.32 6.21 -1.35
N ILE A 95 -8.27 6.32 -0.57
CA ILE A 95 -8.37 6.57 0.87
C ILE A 95 -7.90 7.99 1.15
N GLY A 96 -8.75 8.79 1.75
CA GLY A 96 -8.47 10.20 2.01
C GLY A 96 -7.40 10.45 3.05
N SER A 97 -6.92 11.69 3.11
CA SER A 97 -5.86 12.08 4.05
C SER A 97 -6.35 11.95 5.48
N ASN A 98 -5.47 11.48 6.36
CA ASN A 98 -5.73 11.35 7.79
C ASN A 98 -6.86 10.38 8.15
N SER A 99 -7.33 9.58 7.19
CA SER A 99 -8.37 8.58 7.43
C SER A 99 -7.82 7.40 8.21
N LEU A 100 -8.68 6.75 8.96
CA LEU A 100 -8.38 5.47 9.60
C LEU A 100 -9.34 4.41 9.07
N ILE A 101 -8.78 3.40 8.42
CA ILE A 101 -9.54 2.22 8.03
C ILE A 101 -9.38 1.19 9.14
N GLY A 102 -10.49 0.78 9.72
CA GLY A 102 -10.48 -0.12 10.87
C GLY A 102 -9.94 -1.51 10.55
N MET A 103 -9.55 -2.23 11.58
CA MET A 103 -9.01 -3.58 11.45
C MET A 103 -10.01 -4.49 10.76
N ASN A 104 -9.52 -5.31 9.83
CA ASN A 104 -10.29 -6.28 9.05
C ASN A 104 -11.39 -5.67 8.17
N ALA A 105 -11.38 -4.36 7.97
CA ALA A 105 -12.32 -3.71 7.05
C ALA A 105 -11.99 -4.07 5.62
N VAL A 106 -13.01 -4.05 4.76
CA VAL A 106 -12.85 -4.28 3.33
C VAL A 106 -13.37 -3.03 2.61
N VAL A 107 -12.49 -2.39 1.83
CA VAL A 107 -12.84 -1.22 1.02
C VAL A 107 -12.66 -1.62 -0.43
N MET A 108 -13.78 -1.67 -1.16
CA MET A 108 -13.83 -2.24 -2.50
C MET A 108 -13.63 -1.18 -3.59
N ASP A 109 -13.56 -1.65 -4.81
CA ASP A 109 -13.27 -0.85 -6.00
C ASP A 109 -14.18 0.36 -6.12
N ASP A 110 -13.58 1.45 -6.54
CA ASP A 110 -14.20 2.76 -6.78
C ASP A 110 -14.73 3.44 -5.51
N ALA A 111 -14.53 2.87 -4.34
CA ALA A 111 -14.86 3.56 -3.10
C ALA A 111 -13.94 4.75 -2.90
N LYS A 112 -14.49 5.81 -2.34
CA LYS A 112 -13.74 7.03 -2.02
C LYS A 112 -13.98 7.35 -0.56
N ILE A 113 -12.96 7.19 0.25
CA ILE A 113 -13.03 7.54 1.65
C ILE A 113 -12.53 8.98 1.78
N GLY A 114 -13.32 9.82 2.39
CA GLY A 114 -12.96 11.22 2.60
C GLY A 114 -11.86 11.41 3.63
N ASP A 115 -11.35 12.61 3.67
CA ASP A 115 -10.27 13.00 4.59
C ASP A 115 -10.71 12.99 6.06
#